data_847240112fbdf858a0a96c71cc8a98bd
#
_entry.id   847240112fbdf858a0a96c71cc8a98bd
#
_cell.length_a   1.000
_cell.length_b   1.000
_cell.length_c   1.000
_cell.angle_alpha   90.00
_cell.angle_beta   90.00
_cell.angle_gamma   90.00
#
_symmetry.space_group_name_H-M   'P 1'
#
loop_
_entity.id
_entity.type
_entity.pdbx_description
1 polymer ?
#
loop_
_entity_poly.entity_id
_entity_poly.type
_entity_poly.pdbx_seq_one_letter_code
_entity_poly.pdbx_strand_id
1 'polypeptide(L)'
;MDLLSTRYSVEGQTSTSAQAYVDLHEIVNNERNSVFLYLSYPLKKFLCTWILAADKPIRHRVICIRKYLGSECSSRGVDEVLSNETWREVLVENQCEDRSWFPSNACSSTQKEFPKLQKGKDEHQSPEHTLVDCYKMIIAPVVDSLVESEIVVVPDRLFFKVPFAALQEENGRYLSESFRIRIVPSMTSLKLIHDSPEDYHSHTGALIVGDPEIGSVLFKESIEVVSRLPSASEEAEIIGKLLGIQPLLGEQATKQAVLESINSVSLIHIAAHGDAERGEIVLAPPPAINRTPEEEDYLLTMAEISQVRLRAKLVVLSCCHSAKGQIRAEGVVGIARAFLGSGARSVLVALWAIEDKATKQFMSRFYEHLVSGESASESLHQTMKWMRENGYSKVGQWAPFTLIGDNVTFDFGTKGWYQSVIYLTYFQFDPLPSVRAPFLMSCRRLVEVC
;
A
#
# COMPACT_ATOMS: atom_id res chain seq x y z
N MET A 1 15.69 6.64 -9.15
CA MET A 1 16.75 5.61 -9.18
C MET A 1 17.81 5.85 -8.11
N ASP A 2 18.30 7.07 -7.99
CA ASP A 2 19.41 7.39 -7.07
C ASP A 2 19.14 7.17 -5.58
N LEU A 3 17.89 7.31 -5.11
CA LEU A 3 17.56 7.16 -3.69
C LEU A 3 17.72 5.72 -3.18
N LEU A 4 17.27 4.72 -3.94
CA LEU A 4 17.42 3.31 -3.54
C LEU A 4 18.88 2.87 -3.58
N SER A 5 19.61 3.20 -4.65
CA SER A 5 21.03 2.85 -4.76
C SER A 5 21.90 3.47 -3.66
N THR A 6 21.59 4.72 -3.26
CA THR A 6 22.30 5.41 -2.17
C THR A 6 22.02 4.79 -0.79
N ARG A 7 20.81 4.24 -0.58
CA ARG A 7 20.41 3.68 0.73
C ARG A 7 20.99 2.29 1.02
N TYR A 8 21.22 1.50 -0.02
CA TYR A 8 21.79 0.15 0.12
C TYR A 8 23.31 0.10 -0.09
N SER A 9 23.98 1.21 -0.48
CA SER A 9 25.43 1.25 -0.56
C SER A 9 26.05 1.28 0.84
N VAL A 10 26.98 0.36 1.08
CA VAL A 10 27.85 0.38 2.26
C VAL A 10 28.79 1.57 2.14
N GLU A 11 28.96 2.35 3.21
CA GLU A 11 29.94 3.43 3.28
C GLU A 11 31.33 2.89 2.88
N GLY A 12 31.84 3.31 1.75
CA GLY A 12 33.22 3.00 1.34
C GLY A 12 33.46 2.57 -0.10
N GLN A 13 32.41 2.34 -0.91
CA GLN A 13 32.61 2.10 -2.33
C GLN A 13 32.18 3.32 -3.16
N THR A 14 33.15 4.12 -3.59
CA THR A 14 32.98 5.07 -4.68
C THR A 14 32.65 4.27 -5.93
N SER A 15 31.38 4.13 -6.27
CA SER A 15 30.96 3.52 -7.52
C SER A 15 31.32 4.44 -8.66
N THR A 16 32.40 4.10 -9.38
CA THR A 16 32.55 4.49 -10.77
C THR A 16 31.28 4.08 -11.50
N SER A 17 30.70 4.98 -12.26
CA SER A 17 29.48 4.85 -13.06
C SER A 17 29.57 3.75 -14.14
N ALA A 18 29.65 2.50 -13.72
CA ALA A 18 29.27 1.38 -14.55
C ALA A 18 27.75 1.25 -14.37
N GLN A 19 27.01 1.56 -15.41
CA GLN A 19 25.61 1.29 -15.55
C GLN A 19 25.43 -0.21 -15.28
N ALA A 20 25.03 -0.59 -14.06
CA ALA A 20 24.94 -1.98 -13.66
C ALA A 20 23.92 -2.64 -14.58
N TYR A 21 24.38 -3.53 -15.44
CA TYR A 21 23.52 -4.35 -16.30
C TYR A 21 22.69 -5.22 -15.37
N VAL A 22 21.38 -4.97 -15.34
CA VAL A 22 20.46 -5.75 -14.52
C VAL A 22 20.34 -7.13 -15.14
N ASP A 23 20.84 -8.15 -14.47
CA ASP A 23 20.63 -9.53 -14.88
C ASP A 23 19.19 -9.94 -14.57
N LEU A 24 18.34 -9.87 -15.60
CA LEU A 24 16.96 -10.27 -15.51
C LEU A 24 16.79 -11.74 -15.14
N HIS A 25 17.72 -12.62 -15.56
CA HIS A 25 17.66 -14.05 -15.23
C HIS A 25 17.89 -14.28 -13.72
N GLU A 26 18.81 -13.55 -13.12
CA GLU A 26 19.06 -13.63 -11.68
C GLU A 26 17.79 -13.26 -10.88
N ILE A 27 17.16 -12.13 -11.22
CA ILE A 27 15.95 -11.67 -10.54
C ILE A 27 14.82 -12.70 -10.67
N VAL A 28 14.58 -13.17 -11.89
CA VAL A 28 13.49 -14.11 -12.18
C VAL A 28 13.73 -15.46 -11.53
N ASN A 29 14.98 -15.93 -11.48
CA ASN A 29 15.34 -17.19 -10.86
C ASN A 29 15.24 -17.16 -9.32
N ASN A 30 15.35 -15.99 -8.70
CA ASN A 30 15.11 -15.81 -7.26
C ASN A 30 13.60 -15.91 -6.92
N GLU A 31 12.73 -15.79 -7.93
CA GLU A 31 11.27 -15.76 -7.80
C GLU A 31 10.61 -16.97 -8.51
N ARG A 32 11.07 -18.19 -8.21
CA ARG A 32 10.72 -19.42 -8.95
C ARG A 32 9.24 -19.74 -9.03
N ASN A 33 8.43 -19.28 -8.08
CA ASN A 33 6.97 -19.52 -8.03
C ASN A 33 6.16 -18.37 -8.65
N SER A 34 6.84 -17.43 -9.31
CA SER A 34 6.23 -16.23 -9.87
C SER A 34 6.47 -16.13 -11.37
N VAL A 35 5.50 -15.57 -12.09
CA VAL A 35 5.63 -15.12 -13.46
C VAL A 35 5.60 -13.62 -13.51
N PHE A 36 6.60 -13.02 -14.14
CA PHE A 36 6.66 -11.58 -14.34
C PHE A 36 5.91 -11.18 -15.60
N LEU A 37 5.02 -10.22 -15.44
CA LEU A 37 4.27 -9.58 -16.52
C LEU A 37 4.76 -8.14 -16.66
N TYR A 38 5.76 -7.93 -17.53
CA TYR A 38 6.28 -6.62 -17.83
C TYR A 38 5.44 -5.95 -18.91
N LEU A 39 4.82 -4.82 -18.56
CA LEU A 39 3.95 -4.06 -19.45
C LEU A 39 4.68 -2.80 -19.93
N SER A 40 4.59 -2.50 -21.24
CA SER A 40 5.06 -1.25 -21.81
C SER A 40 4.06 -0.73 -22.83
N TYR A 41 3.84 0.58 -22.83
CA TYR A 41 2.85 1.25 -23.65
C TYR A 41 3.51 2.32 -24.53
N PRO A 42 4.32 1.90 -25.52
CA PRO A 42 4.99 2.82 -26.42
C PRO A 42 3.98 3.48 -27.37
N LEU A 43 4.22 4.76 -27.64
CA LEU A 43 3.47 5.56 -28.63
C LEU A 43 1.95 5.65 -28.37
N LYS A 44 1.46 5.28 -27.20
CA LYS A 44 0.03 5.30 -26.85
C LYS A 44 -0.88 4.54 -27.83
N LYS A 45 -0.36 3.47 -28.48
CA LYS A 45 -1.08 2.68 -29.49
C LYS A 45 -0.99 1.18 -29.28
N PHE A 46 0.13 0.71 -28.76
CA PHE A 46 0.41 -0.70 -28.62
C PHE A 46 0.72 -1.03 -27.16
N LEU A 47 0.13 -2.08 -26.64
CA LEU A 47 0.57 -2.71 -25.41
C LEU A 47 1.58 -3.79 -25.76
N CYS A 48 2.80 -3.64 -25.30
CA CYS A 48 3.85 -4.63 -25.37
C CYS A 48 3.93 -5.34 -24.03
N THR A 49 3.79 -6.64 -24.03
CA THR A 49 3.83 -7.47 -22.82
C THR A 49 4.96 -8.47 -22.94
N TRP A 50 5.87 -8.51 -21.99
CA TRP A 50 6.88 -9.56 -21.84
C TRP A 50 6.53 -10.44 -20.65
N ILE A 51 6.67 -11.74 -20.85
CA ILE A 51 6.41 -12.77 -19.85
C ILE A 51 7.74 -13.44 -19.53
N LEU A 52 8.17 -13.32 -18.25
CA LEU A 52 9.41 -13.89 -17.76
C LEU A 52 9.09 -14.84 -16.60
N ALA A 53 9.61 -16.07 -16.65
CA ALA A 53 9.52 -17.04 -15.57
C ALA A 53 10.84 -17.79 -15.45
N ALA A 54 11.13 -18.33 -14.27
CA ALA A 54 12.35 -19.08 -14.01
C ALA A 54 12.49 -20.24 -14.99
N ASP A 55 13.70 -20.45 -15.50
CA ASP A 55 14.06 -21.55 -16.41
C ASP A 55 13.22 -21.62 -17.70
N LYS A 56 12.51 -20.53 -18.08
CA LYS A 56 11.69 -20.47 -19.30
C LYS A 56 12.19 -19.37 -20.26
N PRO A 57 12.01 -19.56 -21.57
CA PRO A 57 12.35 -18.53 -22.54
C PRO A 57 11.43 -17.31 -22.37
N ILE A 58 11.97 -16.13 -22.52
CA ILE A 58 11.20 -14.88 -22.51
C ILE A 58 10.22 -14.91 -23.67
N ARG A 59 8.94 -14.73 -23.36
CA ARG A 59 7.88 -14.59 -24.36
C ARG A 59 7.44 -13.13 -24.43
N HIS A 60 7.01 -12.70 -25.60
CA HIS A 60 6.44 -11.36 -25.73
C HIS A 60 5.19 -11.36 -26.61
N ARG A 61 4.31 -10.39 -26.38
CA ARG A 61 3.12 -10.11 -27.18
C ARG A 61 3.03 -8.61 -27.44
N VAL A 62 2.56 -8.27 -28.63
CA VAL A 62 2.25 -6.88 -29.00
C VAL A 62 0.78 -6.83 -29.41
N ILE A 63 0.04 -5.98 -28.74
CA ILE A 63 -1.41 -5.88 -28.88
C ILE A 63 -1.75 -4.47 -29.33
N CYS A 64 -2.52 -4.36 -30.41
CA CYS A 64 -3.08 -3.08 -30.83
C CYS A 64 -4.33 -2.79 -29.99
N ILE A 65 -4.22 -1.82 -29.10
CA ILE A 65 -5.26 -1.51 -28.10
C ILE A 65 -6.56 -1.05 -28.73
N ARG A 66 -6.51 -0.36 -29.87
CA ARG A 66 -7.72 0.09 -30.59
C ARG A 66 -8.72 -1.02 -30.91
N LYS A 67 -8.24 -2.26 -31.02
CA LYS A 67 -9.09 -3.44 -31.31
C LYS A 67 -10.05 -3.76 -30.15
N TYR A 68 -9.70 -3.37 -28.93
CA TYR A 68 -10.43 -3.71 -27.70
C TYR A 68 -11.30 -2.57 -27.19
N LEU A 69 -11.08 -1.34 -27.67
CA LEU A 69 -11.80 -0.15 -27.21
C LEU A 69 -13.09 0.17 -28.00
N GLY A 70 -13.52 -0.71 -28.94
CA GLY A 70 -14.72 -0.52 -29.75
C GLY A 70 -14.61 0.63 -30.77
N SER A 71 -15.51 0.66 -31.75
CA SER A 71 -15.52 1.68 -32.81
C SER A 71 -15.89 3.09 -32.32
N GLU A 72 -16.59 3.21 -31.20
CA GLU A 72 -16.97 4.50 -30.59
C GLU A 72 -15.90 5.08 -29.69
N CYS A 73 -15.02 4.25 -29.14
CA CYS A 73 -13.84 4.68 -28.39
C CYS A 73 -12.65 5.13 -29.25
N SER A 74 -12.83 5.29 -30.54
CA SER A 74 -11.75 5.74 -31.44
C SER A 74 -11.26 7.17 -31.13
N SER A 75 -12.04 7.99 -30.44
CA SER A 75 -11.68 9.31 -29.93
C SER A 75 -11.17 9.29 -28.48
N ARG A 76 -11.53 8.27 -27.70
CA ARG A 76 -11.08 8.09 -26.31
C ARG A 76 -9.81 7.23 -26.29
N GLY A 77 -8.72 7.79 -25.81
CA GLY A 77 -7.45 7.05 -25.67
C GLY A 77 -7.52 6.09 -24.47
N VAL A 78 -6.59 5.11 -24.41
CA VAL A 78 -6.38 4.26 -23.22
C VAL A 78 -6.18 5.09 -21.96
N ASP A 79 -5.63 6.29 -22.09
CA ASP A 79 -5.44 7.25 -21.01
C ASP A 79 -6.77 7.60 -20.34
N GLU A 80 -7.87 7.63 -21.08
CA GLU A 80 -9.22 7.91 -20.57
C GLU A 80 -9.85 6.68 -19.92
N VAL A 81 -9.73 5.50 -20.56
CA VAL A 81 -10.22 4.22 -20.01
C VAL A 81 -9.50 3.86 -18.70
N LEU A 82 -8.20 4.18 -18.59
CA LEU A 82 -7.41 3.97 -17.38
C LEU A 82 -7.35 5.23 -16.49
N SER A 83 -8.21 6.23 -16.71
CA SER A 83 -8.25 7.43 -15.88
C SER A 83 -8.79 7.15 -14.48
N ASN A 84 -8.48 8.04 -13.53
CA ASN A 84 -9.04 7.95 -12.19
C ASN A 84 -10.56 8.06 -12.17
N GLU A 85 -11.14 8.77 -13.12
CA GLU A 85 -12.60 8.97 -13.22
C GLU A 85 -13.29 7.66 -13.55
N THR A 86 -12.78 6.91 -14.52
CA THR A 86 -13.32 5.59 -14.89
C THR A 86 -13.29 4.62 -13.71
N TRP A 87 -12.15 4.50 -13.02
CA TRP A 87 -12.05 3.62 -11.85
C TRP A 87 -12.88 4.11 -10.66
N ARG A 88 -13.07 5.42 -10.53
CA ARG A 88 -13.91 6.01 -9.47
C ARG A 88 -15.37 5.64 -9.65
N GLU A 89 -15.89 5.69 -10.87
CA GLU A 89 -17.26 5.27 -11.19
C GLU A 89 -17.46 3.78 -10.98
N VAL A 90 -16.44 2.96 -11.35
CA VAL A 90 -16.47 1.49 -11.22
C VAL A 90 -16.40 1.02 -9.77
N LEU A 91 -15.65 1.71 -8.92
CA LEU A 91 -15.19 1.17 -7.64
C LEU A 91 -15.77 1.91 -6.42
N VAL A 92 -16.30 3.11 -6.60
CA VAL A 92 -16.81 3.97 -5.52
C VAL A 92 -18.30 4.23 -5.70
N GLU A 93 -19.12 3.22 -5.48
CA GLU A 93 -20.55 3.42 -5.27
C GLU A 93 -20.80 3.86 -3.82
N ASN A 94 -21.30 5.11 -3.69
CA ASN A 94 -21.85 5.75 -2.49
C ASN A 94 -20.85 6.33 -1.48
N GLN A 95 -21.24 7.52 -1.02
CA GLN A 95 -20.70 8.28 0.11
C GLN A 95 -20.80 7.46 1.41
N CYS A 96 -19.85 6.59 1.65
CA CYS A 96 -19.64 5.95 2.93
C CYS A 96 -18.63 6.77 3.74
N GLU A 97 -18.68 6.66 5.06
CA GLU A 97 -17.61 7.09 5.95
C GLU A 97 -16.31 6.40 5.53
N ASP A 98 -15.55 7.06 4.67
CA ASP A 98 -14.27 6.56 4.17
C ASP A 98 -13.11 7.28 4.87
N ARG A 99 -11.91 6.73 4.74
CA ARG A 99 -10.68 7.30 5.30
C ARG A 99 -10.07 8.40 4.41
N SER A 100 -10.85 8.98 3.49
CA SER A 100 -10.41 10.10 2.67
C SER A 100 -10.63 11.41 3.42
N TRP A 101 -9.64 12.26 3.40
CA TRP A 101 -9.79 13.63 3.83
C TRP A 101 -9.85 14.57 2.63
N PHE A 102 -10.98 15.28 2.50
CA PHE A 102 -11.23 16.30 1.50
C PHE A 102 -11.45 17.63 2.21
N PRO A 103 -10.49 18.54 2.20
CA PRO A 103 -10.69 19.89 2.75
C PRO A 103 -11.80 20.63 2.01
N SER A 104 -12.60 21.43 2.74
CA SER A 104 -13.80 22.12 2.22
C SER A 104 -13.52 23.02 1.02
N ASN A 105 -12.33 23.62 0.94
CA ASN A 105 -11.92 24.46 -0.17
C ASN A 105 -11.54 23.70 -1.45
N ALA A 106 -11.17 22.43 -1.34
CA ALA A 106 -10.98 21.57 -2.52
C ALA A 106 -12.33 21.28 -3.19
N CYS A 107 -13.42 21.28 -2.42
CA CYS A 107 -14.77 21.06 -2.92
C CYS A 107 -15.32 22.28 -3.67
N SER A 108 -14.92 23.52 -3.32
CA SER A 108 -15.45 24.73 -3.98
C SER A 108 -14.89 24.98 -5.37
N SER A 109 -13.72 24.43 -5.72
CA SER A 109 -13.16 24.50 -7.08
C SER A 109 -13.60 23.33 -7.98
N THR A 110 -14.18 22.27 -7.41
CA THR A 110 -14.68 21.09 -8.12
C THR A 110 -16.16 20.82 -7.95
N GLN A 111 -16.89 21.62 -7.16
CA GLN A 111 -18.35 21.77 -7.28
C GLN A 111 -18.72 22.66 -8.51
N LYS A 112 -18.09 22.48 -9.64
CA LYS A 112 -18.90 22.42 -10.82
C LYS A 112 -19.84 21.26 -10.55
N GLU A 113 -21.13 21.57 -10.35
CA GLU A 113 -22.20 20.62 -10.54
C GLU A 113 -21.73 19.69 -11.66
N PHE A 114 -21.35 18.47 -11.31
CA PHE A 114 -21.16 17.46 -12.35
C PHE A 114 -22.49 17.53 -13.09
N PRO A 115 -22.50 17.90 -14.39
CA PRO A 115 -23.72 17.81 -15.13
C PRO A 115 -24.18 16.38 -14.81
N LYS A 116 -25.35 16.25 -14.16
CA LYS A 116 -26.05 14.98 -14.12
C LYS A 116 -26.09 14.60 -15.58
N LEU A 117 -25.15 13.73 -15.98
CA LEU A 117 -25.18 13.16 -17.31
C LEU A 117 -26.60 12.64 -17.42
N GLN A 118 -27.39 13.34 -18.23
CA GLN A 118 -28.69 12.83 -18.60
C GLN A 118 -28.42 11.41 -19.02
N LYS A 119 -29.06 10.45 -18.35
CA LYS A 119 -29.05 9.04 -18.71
C LYS A 119 -29.46 8.94 -20.17
N GLY A 120 -28.51 9.19 -21.05
CA GLY A 120 -28.54 8.72 -22.42
C GLY A 120 -28.57 7.21 -22.29
N LYS A 121 -29.53 6.59 -22.95
CA LYS A 121 -29.74 5.15 -23.00
C LYS A 121 -28.61 4.48 -23.80
N ASP A 122 -27.38 4.48 -23.27
CA ASP A 122 -26.27 3.70 -23.80
C ASP A 122 -25.97 2.59 -22.80
N GLU A 123 -26.53 1.41 -23.06
CA GLU A 123 -26.42 0.16 -22.29
C GLU A 123 -24.98 -0.39 -22.20
N HIS A 124 -23.93 0.32 -22.66
CA HIS A 124 -22.59 -0.21 -22.85
C HIS A 124 -21.52 0.30 -21.88
N GLN A 125 -21.86 0.93 -20.77
CA GLN A 125 -20.87 1.49 -19.81
C GLN A 125 -21.16 1.10 -18.36
N SER A 126 -21.47 -0.18 -18.07
CA SER A 126 -21.44 -0.61 -16.68
C SER A 126 -19.98 -0.75 -16.22
N PRO A 127 -19.68 -0.46 -14.96
CA PRO A 127 -18.39 -0.67 -14.34
C PRO A 127 -17.76 -2.04 -14.62
N GLU A 128 -18.57 -3.07 -14.62
CA GLU A 128 -18.17 -4.46 -14.87
C GLU A 128 -17.57 -4.66 -16.28
N HIS A 129 -18.09 -4.00 -17.30
CA HIS A 129 -17.54 -4.07 -18.65
C HIS A 129 -16.11 -3.56 -18.73
N THR A 130 -15.75 -2.51 -17.95
CA THR A 130 -14.39 -1.97 -17.95
C THR A 130 -13.39 -2.98 -17.38
N LEU A 131 -13.73 -3.74 -16.34
CA LEU A 131 -12.85 -4.77 -15.76
C LEU A 131 -12.66 -5.93 -16.73
N VAL A 132 -13.71 -6.34 -17.44
CA VAL A 132 -13.68 -7.38 -18.49
C VAL A 132 -12.85 -6.91 -19.68
N ASP A 133 -13.02 -5.68 -20.14
CA ASP A 133 -12.26 -5.15 -21.27
C ASP A 133 -10.78 -5.01 -20.96
N CYS A 134 -10.44 -4.58 -19.75
CA CYS A 134 -9.05 -4.56 -19.30
C CYS A 134 -8.47 -5.97 -19.19
N TYR A 135 -9.22 -6.96 -18.70
CA TYR A 135 -8.79 -8.36 -18.71
C TYR A 135 -8.50 -8.84 -20.13
N LYS A 136 -9.43 -8.63 -21.07
CA LYS A 136 -9.27 -9.00 -22.49
C LYS A 136 -8.05 -8.35 -23.13
N MET A 137 -7.76 -7.11 -22.76
CA MET A 137 -6.64 -6.35 -23.31
C MET A 137 -5.29 -6.77 -22.71
N ILE A 138 -5.23 -6.98 -21.38
CA ILE A 138 -3.96 -7.15 -20.67
C ILE A 138 -3.63 -8.62 -20.43
N ILE A 139 -4.61 -9.41 -19.98
CA ILE A 139 -4.38 -10.77 -19.46
C ILE A 139 -4.73 -11.85 -20.49
N ALA A 140 -5.89 -11.78 -21.13
CA ALA A 140 -6.35 -12.84 -22.05
C ALA A 140 -5.32 -13.20 -23.14
N PRO A 141 -4.57 -12.25 -23.74
CA PRO A 141 -3.60 -12.58 -24.77
C PRO A 141 -2.38 -13.38 -24.29
N VAL A 142 -2.18 -13.45 -22.97
CA VAL A 142 -1.01 -14.08 -22.34
C VAL A 142 -1.37 -15.15 -21.31
N VAL A 143 -2.65 -15.33 -21.00
CA VAL A 143 -3.14 -16.21 -19.92
C VAL A 143 -2.58 -17.63 -19.99
N ASP A 144 -2.48 -18.22 -21.18
CA ASP A 144 -1.89 -19.55 -21.38
C ASP A 144 -0.41 -19.66 -20.99
N SER A 145 0.24 -18.53 -20.80
CA SER A 145 1.65 -18.44 -20.38
C SER A 145 1.81 -18.18 -18.87
N LEU A 146 0.71 -17.88 -18.17
CA LEU A 146 0.68 -17.64 -16.74
C LEU A 146 0.42 -18.96 -16.01
N VAL A 147 1.46 -19.73 -15.77
CA VAL A 147 1.36 -21.07 -15.16
C VAL A 147 1.83 -21.13 -13.72
N GLU A 148 2.49 -20.08 -13.24
CA GLU A 148 2.93 -19.97 -11.84
C GLU A 148 1.77 -19.48 -10.95
N SER A 149 1.90 -19.70 -9.63
CA SER A 149 0.85 -19.31 -8.66
C SER A 149 0.78 -17.81 -8.37
N GLU A 150 1.82 -17.05 -8.72
CA GLU A 150 1.91 -15.62 -8.51
C GLU A 150 2.23 -14.86 -9.79
N ILE A 151 1.52 -13.75 -10.02
CA ILE A 151 1.83 -12.79 -11.08
C ILE A 151 2.51 -11.58 -10.44
N VAL A 152 3.74 -11.28 -10.88
CA VAL A 152 4.46 -10.06 -10.55
C VAL A 152 4.32 -9.08 -11.71
N VAL A 153 3.51 -8.06 -11.54
CA VAL A 153 3.28 -7.07 -12.59
C VAL A 153 4.33 -5.97 -12.50
N VAL A 154 4.96 -5.67 -13.64
CA VAL A 154 5.85 -4.51 -13.81
C VAL A 154 5.15 -3.53 -14.75
N PRO A 155 4.32 -2.63 -14.24
CA PRO A 155 3.47 -1.79 -15.05
C PRO A 155 4.20 -0.54 -15.56
N ASP A 156 3.80 -0.07 -16.74
CA ASP A 156 4.23 1.22 -17.31
C ASP A 156 3.16 2.28 -17.04
N ARG A 157 3.54 3.46 -16.55
CA ARG A 157 2.71 4.66 -16.44
C ARG A 157 1.31 4.41 -15.83
N LEU A 158 0.26 4.55 -16.66
CA LEU A 158 -1.14 4.43 -16.25
C LEU A 158 -1.51 3.04 -15.75
N PHE A 159 -0.80 2.00 -16.16
CA PHE A 159 -1.06 0.64 -15.70
C PHE A 159 -0.83 0.43 -14.20
N PHE A 160 -0.12 1.34 -13.53
CA PHE A 160 -0.07 1.34 -12.06
C PHE A 160 -1.43 1.54 -11.37
N LYS A 161 -2.41 2.09 -12.09
CA LYS A 161 -3.77 2.32 -11.58
C LYS A 161 -4.72 1.17 -11.83
N VAL A 162 -4.31 0.18 -12.62
CA VAL A 162 -5.14 -0.97 -12.96
C VAL A 162 -5.33 -1.84 -11.71
N PRO A 163 -6.57 -2.12 -11.31
CA PRO A 163 -6.86 -3.03 -10.20
C PRO A 163 -6.72 -4.47 -10.66
N PHE A 164 -5.49 -4.96 -10.84
CA PHE A 164 -5.22 -6.29 -11.40
C PHE A 164 -5.97 -7.40 -10.68
N ALA A 165 -6.14 -7.31 -9.36
CA ALA A 165 -6.87 -8.29 -8.57
C ALA A 165 -8.35 -8.41 -8.98
N ALA A 166 -8.94 -7.32 -9.47
CA ALA A 166 -10.35 -7.24 -9.85
C ALA A 166 -10.59 -7.42 -11.36
N LEU A 167 -9.54 -7.59 -12.18
CA LEU A 167 -9.73 -7.89 -13.61
C LEU A 167 -10.55 -9.16 -13.76
N GLN A 168 -11.56 -9.15 -14.66
CA GLN A 168 -12.60 -10.16 -14.71
C GLN A 168 -12.68 -10.83 -16.08
N GLU A 169 -12.74 -12.15 -16.09
CA GLU A 169 -13.08 -12.96 -17.27
C GLU A 169 -14.56 -12.75 -17.66
N GLU A 170 -14.93 -13.05 -18.90
CA GLU A 170 -16.32 -13.00 -19.37
C GLU A 170 -17.28 -13.88 -18.57
N ASN A 171 -16.78 -14.97 -17.98
CA ASN A 171 -17.54 -15.87 -17.12
C ASN A 171 -17.77 -15.35 -15.70
N GLY A 172 -17.27 -14.13 -15.39
CA GLY A 172 -17.40 -13.49 -14.09
C GLY A 172 -16.27 -13.80 -13.11
N ARG A 173 -15.29 -14.66 -13.45
CA ARG A 173 -14.17 -15.03 -12.58
C ARG A 173 -13.13 -13.91 -12.51
N TYR A 174 -12.68 -13.56 -11.31
CA TYR A 174 -11.64 -12.56 -11.10
C TYR A 174 -10.22 -13.16 -11.24
N LEU A 175 -9.28 -12.35 -11.71
CA LEU A 175 -7.86 -12.76 -11.83
C LEU A 175 -7.29 -13.21 -10.48
N SER A 176 -7.66 -12.52 -9.40
CA SER A 176 -7.27 -12.88 -8.03
C SER A 176 -7.89 -14.17 -7.50
N GLU A 177 -8.77 -14.84 -8.23
CA GLU A 177 -9.23 -16.18 -7.87
C GLU A 177 -8.26 -17.27 -8.34
N SER A 178 -7.45 -16.95 -9.34
CA SER A 178 -6.48 -17.88 -9.93
C SER A 178 -5.06 -17.63 -9.47
N PHE A 179 -4.72 -16.38 -9.17
CA PHE A 179 -3.34 -15.94 -8.94
C PHE A 179 -3.22 -15.02 -7.74
N ARG A 180 -2.13 -15.13 -7.00
CA ARG A 180 -1.63 -14.05 -6.18
C ARG A 180 -1.09 -12.96 -7.10
N ILE A 181 -1.22 -11.71 -6.68
CA ILE A 181 -0.83 -10.58 -7.52
C ILE A 181 -0.07 -9.56 -6.68
N ARG A 182 1.12 -9.18 -7.13
CA ARG A 182 1.86 -8.05 -6.60
C ARG A 182 2.46 -7.19 -7.72
N ILE A 183 2.82 -5.98 -7.38
CA ILE A 183 3.36 -5.00 -8.32
C ILE A 183 4.81 -4.70 -7.92
N VAL A 184 5.69 -4.55 -8.90
CA VAL A 184 7.03 -3.99 -8.66
C VAL A 184 7.22 -2.75 -9.53
N PRO A 185 7.79 -1.66 -8.99
CA PRO A 185 7.96 -0.43 -9.76
C PRO A 185 8.86 -0.60 -10.98
N SER A 186 9.88 -1.45 -10.88
CA SER A 186 10.77 -1.86 -11.97
C SER A 186 11.57 -3.09 -11.53
N MET A 187 12.12 -3.83 -12.49
CA MET A 187 13.05 -4.93 -12.22
C MET A 187 14.29 -4.45 -11.45
N THR A 188 14.80 -3.26 -11.77
CA THR A 188 15.93 -2.66 -11.05
C THR A 188 15.60 -2.40 -9.58
N SER A 189 14.38 -1.89 -9.28
CA SER A 189 13.97 -1.67 -7.90
C SER A 189 13.90 -2.99 -7.12
N LEU A 190 13.38 -4.06 -7.74
CA LEU A 190 13.32 -5.37 -7.11
C LEU A 190 14.72 -5.94 -6.87
N LYS A 191 15.64 -5.81 -7.83
CA LYS A 191 17.04 -6.22 -7.65
C LYS A 191 17.69 -5.48 -6.48
N LEU A 192 17.54 -4.17 -6.39
CA LEU A 192 18.10 -3.39 -5.29
C LEU A 192 17.54 -3.82 -3.92
N ILE A 193 16.27 -4.22 -3.86
CA ILE A 193 15.66 -4.77 -2.65
C ILE A 193 16.28 -6.14 -2.31
N HIS A 194 16.47 -7.02 -3.30
CA HIS A 194 17.07 -8.35 -3.10
C HIS A 194 18.56 -8.27 -2.71
N ASP A 195 19.30 -7.33 -3.30
CA ASP A 195 20.73 -7.10 -3.03
C ASP A 195 20.97 -6.40 -1.68
N SER A 196 19.91 -6.02 -0.94
CA SER A 196 20.10 -5.38 0.37
C SER A 196 20.82 -6.32 1.34
N PRO A 197 21.74 -5.83 2.19
CA PRO A 197 22.41 -6.65 3.19
C PRO A 197 21.41 -7.41 4.08
N GLU A 198 21.75 -8.64 4.49
CA GLU A 198 20.86 -9.48 5.32
C GLU A 198 20.44 -8.80 6.63
N ASP A 199 21.33 -8.01 7.22
CA ASP A 199 21.13 -7.28 8.47
C ASP A 199 20.52 -5.87 8.27
N TYR A 200 20.24 -5.48 7.03
CA TYR A 200 19.69 -4.16 6.76
C TYR A 200 18.30 -3.99 7.37
N HIS A 201 17.41 -4.97 7.16
CA HIS A 201 16.03 -4.90 7.66
C HIS A 201 15.95 -5.39 9.11
N SER A 202 15.13 -4.70 9.91
CA SER A 202 14.82 -5.16 11.26
C SER A 202 14.09 -6.51 11.20
N HIS A 203 14.40 -7.39 12.14
CA HIS A 203 13.75 -8.71 12.23
C HIS A 203 12.51 -8.69 13.10
N THR A 204 12.41 -7.71 14.01
CA THR A 204 11.36 -7.61 15.03
C THR A 204 10.87 -6.18 15.18
N GLY A 205 9.82 -6.01 15.99
CA GLY A 205 9.21 -4.72 16.29
C GLY A 205 8.19 -4.27 15.24
N ALA A 206 7.14 -3.62 15.73
CA ALA A 206 6.14 -3.00 14.89
C ALA A 206 5.78 -1.60 15.40
N LEU A 207 5.51 -0.69 14.47
CA LEU A 207 4.85 0.58 14.71
C LEU A 207 3.40 0.47 14.20
N ILE A 208 2.44 0.59 15.09
CA ILE A 208 1.02 0.51 14.79
C ILE A 208 0.38 1.84 15.15
N VAL A 209 -0.27 2.49 14.19
CA VAL A 209 -0.93 3.78 14.33
C VAL A 209 -2.40 3.63 13.94
N GLY A 210 -3.32 4.14 14.78
CA GLY A 210 -4.75 4.07 14.51
C GLY A 210 -5.49 5.33 14.94
N ASP A 211 -6.40 5.82 14.08
CA ASP A 211 -7.32 6.91 14.36
C ASP A 211 -6.66 8.14 15.02
N PRO A 212 -5.67 8.79 14.38
CA PRO A 212 -5.07 10.01 14.92
C PRO A 212 -6.13 11.07 15.24
N GLU A 213 -6.04 11.68 16.42
CA GLU A 213 -6.94 12.76 16.82
C GLU A 213 -6.43 14.11 16.33
N ILE A 214 -7.03 14.59 15.24
CA ILE A 214 -6.54 15.77 14.52
C ILE A 214 -7.29 17.04 14.97
N GLY A 215 -8.62 16.96 15.07
CA GLY A 215 -9.45 18.09 15.46
C GLY A 215 -9.54 19.17 14.38
N SER A 216 -9.40 20.44 14.79
CA SER A 216 -9.44 21.60 13.89
C SER A 216 -8.03 21.99 13.48
N VAL A 217 -7.77 22.05 12.18
CA VAL A 217 -6.44 22.34 11.59
C VAL A 217 -6.55 23.41 10.50
N LEU A 218 -5.45 24.09 10.23
CA LEU A 218 -5.33 25.03 9.12
C LEU A 218 -4.83 24.27 7.87
N PHE A 219 -5.61 24.30 6.81
CA PHE A 219 -5.25 23.76 5.49
C PHE A 219 -5.50 24.79 4.41
N LYS A 220 -4.47 25.16 3.64
CA LYS A 220 -4.56 26.15 2.55
C LYS A 220 -5.37 27.38 2.94
N GLU A 221 -5.03 28.01 4.07
CA GLU A 221 -5.64 29.26 4.60
C GLU A 221 -7.07 29.10 5.16
N SER A 222 -7.65 27.88 5.24
CA SER A 222 -8.95 27.63 5.87
C SER A 222 -8.85 26.69 7.06
N ILE A 223 -9.74 26.89 8.04
CA ILE A 223 -9.87 25.99 9.17
C ILE A 223 -10.76 24.81 8.74
N GLU A 224 -10.21 23.62 8.85
CA GLU A 224 -10.88 22.37 8.54
C GLU A 224 -11.01 21.52 9.79
N VAL A 225 -12.11 20.76 9.90
CA VAL A 225 -12.34 19.80 10.97
C VAL A 225 -12.21 18.39 10.42
N VAL A 226 -11.30 17.62 11.00
CA VAL A 226 -11.07 16.24 10.56
C VAL A 226 -11.81 15.29 11.52
N SER A 227 -12.67 14.45 10.95
CA SER A 227 -13.48 13.48 11.71
C SER A 227 -12.62 12.33 12.25
N ARG A 228 -13.10 11.69 13.32
CA ARG A 228 -12.51 10.47 13.88
C ARG A 228 -12.79 9.26 12.98
N LEU A 229 -11.96 8.24 13.11
CA LEU A 229 -12.06 6.94 12.42
C LEU A 229 -12.15 5.80 13.44
N PRO A 230 -13.33 5.56 14.07
CA PRO A 230 -13.44 4.57 15.14
C PRO A 230 -13.02 3.15 14.72
N SER A 231 -13.30 2.74 13.49
CA SER A 231 -12.88 1.42 13.01
C SER A 231 -11.38 1.32 12.78
N ALA A 232 -10.68 2.44 12.50
CA ALA A 232 -9.21 2.47 12.43
C ALA A 232 -8.57 2.30 13.81
N SER A 233 -9.21 2.86 14.87
CA SER A 233 -8.79 2.60 16.25
C SER A 233 -8.93 1.12 16.60
N GLU A 234 -10.12 0.53 16.36
CA GLU A 234 -10.36 -0.89 16.61
C GLU A 234 -9.43 -1.81 15.80
N GLU A 235 -9.15 -1.45 14.53
CA GLU A 235 -8.20 -2.15 13.66
C GLU A 235 -6.82 -2.19 14.29
N ALA A 236 -6.30 -1.03 14.69
CA ALA A 236 -4.98 -0.92 15.33
C ALA A 236 -4.90 -1.70 16.64
N GLU A 237 -5.97 -1.70 17.46
CA GLU A 237 -6.05 -2.50 18.68
C GLU A 237 -6.04 -4.01 18.42
N ILE A 238 -6.78 -4.48 17.38
CA ILE A 238 -6.79 -5.89 16.98
C ILE A 238 -5.40 -6.32 16.56
N ILE A 239 -4.75 -5.54 15.68
CA ILE A 239 -3.39 -5.82 15.20
C ILE A 239 -2.40 -5.78 16.36
N GLY A 240 -2.52 -4.78 17.23
CA GLY A 240 -1.70 -4.66 18.44
C GLY A 240 -1.79 -5.90 19.34
N LYS A 241 -2.98 -6.43 19.56
CA LYS A 241 -3.20 -7.67 20.31
C LYS A 241 -2.58 -8.89 19.63
N LEU A 242 -2.73 -9.01 18.30
CA LEU A 242 -2.14 -10.12 17.53
C LEU A 242 -0.61 -10.13 17.60
N LEU A 243 0.01 -8.95 17.60
CA LEU A 243 1.46 -8.79 17.59
C LEU A 243 2.09 -8.60 18.98
N GLY A 244 1.26 -8.43 20.02
CA GLY A 244 1.74 -8.09 21.37
C GLY A 244 2.36 -6.69 21.47
N ILE A 245 1.90 -5.73 20.65
CA ILE A 245 2.43 -4.37 20.55
C ILE A 245 1.33 -3.37 20.96
N GLN A 246 1.71 -2.36 21.75
CA GLN A 246 0.79 -1.25 22.07
C GLN A 246 0.73 -0.28 20.89
N PRO A 247 -0.47 -0.04 20.29
CA PRO A 247 -0.60 0.92 19.20
C PRO A 247 -0.56 2.37 19.70
N LEU A 248 -0.15 3.30 18.84
CA LEU A 248 -0.34 4.74 19.01
C LEU A 248 -1.76 5.10 18.53
N LEU A 249 -2.60 5.59 19.43
CA LEU A 249 -3.99 5.92 19.16
C LEU A 249 -4.31 7.39 19.52
N GLY A 250 -5.26 7.98 18.81
CA GLY A 250 -5.79 9.30 19.12
C GLY A 250 -4.72 10.37 19.21
N GLU A 251 -4.65 11.08 20.33
CA GLU A 251 -3.66 12.14 20.59
C GLU A 251 -2.21 11.64 20.63
N GLN A 252 -1.97 10.36 20.89
CA GLN A 252 -0.63 9.77 20.89
C GLN A 252 -0.10 9.51 19.48
N ALA A 253 -0.97 9.43 18.49
CA ALA A 253 -0.64 9.15 17.10
C ALA A 253 -0.08 10.40 16.38
N THR A 254 0.88 11.10 17.01
CA THR A 254 1.47 12.32 16.48
C THR A 254 2.49 12.05 15.37
N LYS A 255 2.65 13.02 14.47
CA LYS A 255 3.68 12.95 13.41
C LYS A 255 5.08 12.75 14.01
N GLN A 256 5.40 13.43 15.11
CA GLN A 256 6.67 13.29 15.79
C GLN A 256 6.89 11.87 16.32
N ALA A 257 5.91 11.30 17.05
CA ALA A 257 6.01 9.94 17.60
C ALA A 257 6.20 8.87 16.50
N VAL A 258 5.54 9.07 15.36
CA VAL A 258 5.72 8.22 14.18
C VAL A 258 7.14 8.33 13.63
N LEU A 259 7.65 9.55 13.38
CA LEU A 259 8.99 9.77 12.83
C LEU A 259 10.12 9.30 13.76
N GLU A 260 9.95 9.35 15.07
CA GLU A 260 10.91 8.84 16.06
C GLU A 260 11.00 7.31 16.05
N SER A 261 9.88 6.61 15.76
CA SER A 261 9.79 5.15 15.84
C SER A 261 10.00 4.43 14.51
N ILE A 262 9.74 5.10 13.40
CA ILE A 262 9.56 4.50 12.07
C ILE A 262 10.83 3.81 11.51
N ASN A 263 12.02 4.19 11.97
CA ASN A 263 13.31 3.70 11.44
C ASN A 263 13.83 2.43 12.12
N SER A 264 13.19 1.96 13.20
CA SER A 264 13.72 0.88 14.05
C SER A 264 12.95 -0.44 13.95
N VAL A 265 11.77 -0.44 13.34
CA VAL A 265 10.83 -1.57 13.35
C VAL A 265 10.84 -2.35 12.04
N SER A 266 10.43 -3.63 12.11
CA SER A 266 10.30 -4.53 10.96
C SER A 266 8.96 -4.34 10.22
N LEU A 267 7.92 -3.91 10.93
CA LEU A 267 6.56 -3.75 10.43
C LEU A 267 6.02 -2.37 10.80
N ILE A 268 5.41 -1.71 9.84
CA ILE A 268 4.72 -0.42 10.05
C ILE A 268 3.28 -0.59 9.58
N HIS A 269 2.32 -0.23 10.42
CA HIS A 269 0.92 -0.18 10.07
C HIS A 269 0.34 1.18 10.44
N ILE A 270 -0.25 1.89 9.48
CA ILE A 270 -0.85 3.20 9.68
C ILE A 270 -2.29 3.17 9.18
N ALA A 271 -3.24 3.26 10.11
CA ALA A 271 -4.67 3.37 9.87
C ALA A 271 -5.13 4.81 10.18
N ALA A 272 -5.18 5.65 9.16
CA ALA A 272 -5.40 7.08 9.29
C ALA A 272 -6.11 7.66 8.06
N HIS A 273 -6.48 8.94 8.10
CA HIS A 273 -6.91 9.65 6.91
C HIS A 273 -5.75 9.82 5.91
N GLY A 274 -6.05 9.67 4.62
CA GLY A 274 -5.15 10.04 3.52
C GLY A 274 -5.65 11.29 2.82
N ASP A 275 -4.74 12.22 2.55
CA ASP A 275 -5.03 13.38 1.70
C ASP A 275 -5.42 12.89 0.29
N ALA A 276 -6.63 13.24 -0.13
CA ALA A 276 -7.20 12.78 -1.38
C ALA A 276 -6.49 13.32 -2.63
N GLU A 277 -5.72 14.40 -2.54
CA GLU A 277 -4.97 14.97 -3.66
C GLU A 277 -3.57 14.36 -3.79
N ARG A 278 -2.81 14.30 -2.69
CA ARG A 278 -1.39 13.92 -2.66
C ARG A 278 -1.14 12.51 -2.14
N GLY A 279 -2.11 11.92 -1.42
CA GLY A 279 -1.98 10.62 -0.77
C GLY A 279 -1.08 10.66 0.46
N GLU A 280 -0.80 11.85 1.01
CA GLU A 280 -0.05 12.04 2.24
C GLU A 280 -0.91 11.67 3.47
N ILE A 281 -0.28 11.38 4.59
CA ILE A 281 -0.95 10.80 5.75
C ILE A 281 -1.22 11.88 6.80
N VAL A 282 -2.46 11.93 7.28
CA VAL A 282 -2.90 12.91 8.29
C VAL A 282 -2.74 12.28 9.67
N LEU A 283 -1.88 12.87 10.50
CA LEU A 283 -1.56 12.41 11.86
C LEU A 283 -1.96 13.46 12.90
N ALA A 284 -1.95 13.10 14.19
CA ALA A 284 -2.26 14.03 15.25
C ALA A 284 -1.17 15.13 15.35
N PRO A 285 -1.57 16.40 15.56
CA PRO A 285 -0.63 17.47 15.85
C PRO A 285 -0.04 17.32 17.26
N PRO A 286 1.07 18.00 17.58
CA PRO A 286 1.62 18.00 18.94
C PRO A 286 0.60 18.54 19.97
N PRO A 287 0.40 17.87 21.12
CA PRO A 287 -0.63 18.24 22.09
C PRO A 287 -0.40 19.61 22.78
N ALA A 288 0.84 20.11 22.79
CA ALA A 288 1.21 21.36 23.45
C ALA A 288 1.19 22.59 22.52
N ILE A 289 0.53 22.50 21.36
CA ILE A 289 0.50 23.60 20.39
C ILE A 289 -0.51 24.68 20.85
N ASN A 290 -0.07 25.94 20.97
CA ASN A 290 -0.92 27.08 21.41
C ASN A 290 -1.49 27.88 20.21
N ARG A 291 -1.49 27.30 19.01
CA ARG A 291 -2.05 27.88 17.78
C ARG A 291 -2.86 26.81 17.05
N THR A 292 -3.66 27.21 16.06
CA THR A 292 -4.25 26.24 15.14
C THR A 292 -3.12 25.50 14.41
N PRO A 293 -3.11 24.14 14.43
CA PRO A 293 -2.08 23.36 13.75
C PRO A 293 -2.07 23.62 12.26
N GLU A 294 -0.89 23.73 11.66
CA GLU A 294 -0.65 23.91 10.23
C GLU A 294 -0.23 22.57 9.58
N GLU A 295 -0.21 22.49 8.24
CA GLU A 295 0.11 21.26 7.51
C GLU A 295 1.41 20.60 7.98
N GLU A 296 2.42 21.39 8.33
CA GLU A 296 3.71 20.91 8.86
C GLU A 296 3.61 20.19 10.21
N ASP A 297 2.56 20.46 11.00
CA ASP A 297 2.40 19.86 12.33
C ASP A 297 1.75 18.46 12.27
N TYR A 298 0.90 18.21 11.29
CA TYR A 298 0.04 17.01 11.25
C TYR A 298 0.15 16.18 9.98
N LEU A 299 0.67 16.73 8.88
CA LEU A 299 0.73 16.02 7.58
C LEU A 299 2.09 15.34 7.41
N LEU A 300 2.10 14.01 7.35
CA LEU A 300 3.29 13.22 7.05
C LEU A 300 3.48 13.16 5.53
N THR A 301 4.49 13.86 5.05
CA THR A 301 4.72 14.08 3.62
C THR A 301 5.70 13.07 3.00
N MET A 302 5.65 12.94 1.67
CA MET A 302 6.64 12.17 0.90
C MET A 302 8.06 12.68 1.13
N ALA A 303 8.25 14.01 1.29
CA ALA A 303 9.54 14.61 1.51
C ALA A 303 10.15 14.18 2.85
N GLU A 304 9.36 14.16 3.92
CA GLU A 304 9.81 13.71 5.23
C GLU A 304 10.15 12.22 5.24
N ILE A 305 9.29 11.37 4.67
CA ILE A 305 9.58 9.94 4.53
C ILE A 305 10.87 9.70 3.73
N SER A 306 11.14 10.50 2.69
CA SER A 306 12.36 10.38 1.90
C SER A 306 13.64 10.72 2.69
N GLN A 307 13.55 11.42 3.80
CA GLN A 307 14.69 11.71 4.69
C GLN A 307 14.95 10.59 5.71
N VAL A 308 13.98 9.70 5.92
CA VAL A 308 14.10 8.60 6.90
C VAL A 308 14.84 7.41 6.26
N ARG A 309 15.65 6.72 7.05
CA ARG A 309 16.23 5.42 6.67
C ARG A 309 15.39 4.31 7.28
N LEU A 310 14.52 3.72 6.47
CA LEU A 310 13.62 2.66 6.92
C LEU A 310 14.31 1.29 6.95
N ARG A 311 13.99 0.53 7.99
CA ARG A 311 14.42 -0.86 8.16
C ARG A 311 13.25 -1.83 8.12
N ALA A 312 12.07 -1.35 7.76
CA ALA A 312 10.85 -2.15 7.70
C ALA A 312 10.86 -3.13 6.52
N LYS A 313 10.46 -4.37 6.80
CA LYS A 313 10.14 -5.36 5.75
C LYS A 313 8.80 -5.06 5.08
N LEU A 314 7.81 -4.62 5.87
CA LEU A 314 6.48 -4.30 5.36
C LEU A 314 5.98 -3.00 5.95
N VAL A 315 5.44 -2.15 5.08
CA VAL A 315 4.66 -0.97 5.44
C VAL A 315 3.24 -1.17 4.95
N VAL A 316 2.26 -1.10 5.84
CA VAL A 316 0.82 -1.19 5.52
C VAL A 316 0.21 0.18 5.69
N LEU A 317 -0.24 0.77 4.58
CA LEU A 317 -0.91 2.05 4.55
C LEU A 317 -2.42 1.82 4.42
N SER A 318 -3.07 1.64 5.55
CA SER A 318 -4.53 1.51 5.69
C SER A 318 -5.18 2.90 5.66
N CYS A 319 -4.78 3.70 4.67
CA CYS A 319 -5.23 5.06 4.41
C CYS A 319 -5.82 5.13 3.01
N CYS A 320 -6.92 5.85 2.83
CA CYS A 320 -7.49 6.05 1.51
C CYS A 320 -6.48 6.71 0.57
N HIS A 321 -6.52 6.28 -0.68
CA HIS A 321 -5.70 6.87 -1.73
C HIS A 321 -4.17 6.80 -1.52
N SER A 322 -3.67 5.96 -0.62
CA SER A 322 -2.22 5.83 -0.38
C SER A 322 -1.40 5.40 -1.61
N ALA A 323 -2.05 4.86 -2.65
CA ALA A 323 -1.44 4.61 -3.95
C ALA A 323 -1.49 5.82 -4.91
N LYS A 324 -2.06 6.97 -4.49
CA LYS A 324 -2.10 8.18 -5.33
C LYS A 324 -0.70 8.80 -5.48
N GLY A 325 -0.54 9.51 -6.57
CA GLY A 325 0.67 10.26 -6.85
C GLY A 325 0.68 10.79 -8.29
N GLN A 326 1.70 11.58 -8.61
CA GLN A 326 1.90 12.07 -9.97
C GLN A 326 2.36 10.95 -10.90
N ILE A 327 1.76 10.88 -12.09
CA ILE A 327 2.20 9.94 -13.13
C ILE A 327 3.40 10.55 -13.85
N ARG A 328 4.56 9.89 -13.74
CA ARG A 328 5.80 10.22 -14.46
C ARG A 328 6.21 9.05 -15.36
N ALA A 329 7.30 9.23 -16.10
CA ALA A 329 7.82 8.18 -16.97
C ALA A 329 8.18 6.89 -16.20
N GLU A 330 8.60 7.04 -14.94
CA GLU A 330 8.94 5.94 -14.02
C GLU A 330 7.71 5.35 -13.27
N GLY A 331 6.48 5.74 -13.62
CA GLY A 331 5.24 5.30 -12.99
C GLY A 331 4.61 6.32 -12.05
N VAL A 332 3.74 5.85 -11.13
CA VAL A 332 3.09 6.72 -10.14
C VAL A 332 4.07 7.05 -9.01
N VAL A 333 4.34 8.33 -8.81
CA VAL A 333 5.14 8.85 -7.68
C VAL A 333 4.19 9.29 -6.59
N GLY A 334 4.22 8.60 -5.47
CA GLY A 334 3.38 8.87 -4.30
C GLY A 334 4.06 8.40 -3.02
N ILE A 335 3.36 8.47 -1.89
CA ILE A 335 3.92 8.14 -0.57
C ILE A 335 4.42 6.69 -0.50
N ALA A 336 3.78 5.75 -1.21
CA ALA A 336 4.23 4.36 -1.31
C ALA A 336 5.66 4.25 -1.87
N ARG A 337 5.98 5.04 -2.90
CA ARG A 337 7.33 5.08 -3.47
C ARG A 337 8.34 5.76 -2.54
N ALA A 338 7.90 6.75 -1.76
CA ALA A 338 8.76 7.34 -0.73
C ALA A 338 9.17 6.29 0.29
N PHE A 339 8.24 5.45 0.78
CA PHE A 339 8.54 4.34 1.69
C PHE A 339 9.52 3.32 1.08
N LEU A 340 9.28 2.86 -0.15
CA LEU A 340 10.22 1.96 -0.85
C LEU A 340 11.59 2.62 -1.05
N GLY A 341 11.61 3.87 -1.53
CA GLY A 341 12.84 4.63 -1.73
C GLY A 341 13.62 4.88 -0.45
N SER A 342 12.95 4.89 0.69
CA SER A 342 13.57 5.04 2.02
C SER A 342 14.07 3.73 2.63
N GLY A 343 13.84 2.60 1.96
CA GLY A 343 14.40 1.31 2.33
C GLY A 343 13.39 0.24 2.77
N ALA A 344 12.09 0.48 2.71
CA ALA A 344 11.11 -0.58 2.91
C ALA A 344 11.20 -1.65 1.80
N ARG A 345 11.05 -2.96 2.17
CA ARG A 345 11.03 -4.03 1.15
C ARG A 345 9.72 -4.07 0.39
N SER A 346 8.61 -3.83 1.10
CA SER A 346 7.26 -3.91 0.56
C SER A 346 6.35 -2.88 1.17
N VAL A 347 5.37 -2.41 0.39
CA VAL A 347 4.33 -1.50 0.85
C VAL A 347 2.97 -2.03 0.38
N LEU A 348 2.04 -2.22 1.31
CA LEU A 348 0.63 -2.50 1.02
C LEU A 348 -0.13 -1.18 1.01
N VAL A 349 -0.80 -0.85 -0.08
CA VAL A 349 -1.46 0.45 -0.30
C VAL A 349 -2.86 0.30 -0.84
N ALA A 350 -3.71 1.31 -0.61
CA ALA A 350 -5.05 1.39 -1.16
C ALA A 350 -5.07 2.19 -2.48
N LEU A 351 -5.62 1.60 -3.53
CA LEU A 351 -5.79 2.21 -4.84
C LEU A 351 -6.89 3.29 -4.86
N TRP A 352 -7.91 3.14 -4.01
CA TRP A 352 -9.05 4.04 -3.88
C TRP A 352 -9.53 4.18 -2.43
N ALA A 353 -10.55 4.99 -2.22
CA ALA A 353 -11.19 5.17 -0.91
C ALA A 353 -11.98 3.93 -0.50
N ILE A 354 -11.85 3.51 0.75
CA ILE A 354 -12.48 2.31 1.29
C ILE A 354 -13.33 2.68 2.49
N GLU A 355 -14.46 1.99 2.61
CA GLU A 355 -15.31 2.04 3.79
C GLU A 355 -14.53 1.60 5.04
N ASP A 356 -14.57 2.42 6.10
CA ASP A 356 -13.80 2.22 7.33
C ASP A 356 -14.06 0.84 7.98
N LYS A 357 -15.33 0.38 8.02
CA LYS A 357 -15.68 -0.94 8.56
C LYS A 357 -15.18 -2.11 7.73
N ALA A 358 -15.28 -2.02 6.40
CA ALA A 358 -14.77 -3.05 5.49
C ALA A 358 -13.25 -3.15 5.59
N THR A 359 -12.56 -2.02 5.72
CA THR A 359 -11.12 -1.94 5.90
C THR A 359 -10.66 -2.64 7.18
N LYS A 360 -11.33 -2.40 8.32
CA LYS A 360 -11.05 -3.09 9.56
C LYS A 360 -11.14 -4.62 9.43
N GLN A 361 -12.19 -5.13 8.77
CA GLN A 361 -12.34 -6.57 8.54
C GLN A 361 -11.23 -7.12 7.64
N PHE A 362 -10.92 -6.39 6.56
CA PHE A 362 -9.85 -6.74 5.64
C PHE A 362 -8.51 -6.85 6.37
N MET A 363 -8.12 -5.81 7.11
CA MET A 363 -6.84 -5.78 7.81
C MET A 363 -6.77 -6.82 8.93
N SER A 364 -7.85 -7.05 9.68
CA SER A 364 -7.89 -8.11 10.68
C SER A 364 -7.57 -9.47 10.06
N ARG A 365 -8.18 -9.81 8.92
CA ARG A 365 -7.91 -11.07 8.20
C ARG A 365 -6.51 -11.13 7.61
N PHE A 366 -6.04 -10.03 7.02
CA PHE A 366 -4.67 -9.95 6.49
C PHE A 366 -3.63 -10.27 7.56
N TYR A 367 -3.77 -9.70 8.75
CA TYR A 367 -2.84 -9.94 9.86
C TYR A 367 -2.98 -11.34 10.49
N GLU A 368 -4.19 -11.91 10.54
CA GLU A 368 -4.37 -13.30 10.97
C GLU A 368 -3.55 -14.28 10.09
N HIS A 369 -3.61 -14.10 8.76
CA HIS A 369 -2.83 -14.87 7.82
C HIS A 369 -1.31 -14.59 7.95
N LEU A 370 -0.94 -13.32 8.07
CA LEU A 370 0.47 -12.93 8.20
C LEU A 370 1.11 -13.52 9.48
N VAL A 371 0.39 -13.48 10.60
CA VAL A 371 0.86 -14.03 11.88
C VAL A 371 0.91 -15.56 11.87
N SER A 372 0.09 -16.22 11.05
CA SER A 372 0.17 -17.67 10.85
C SER A 372 1.40 -18.12 10.05
N GLY A 373 2.22 -17.17 9.56
CA GLY A 373 3.47 -17.43 8.83
C GLY A 373 3.32 -17.40 7.31
N GLU A 374 2.16 -16.99 6.79
CA GLU A 374 1.99 -16.80 5.36
C GLU A 374 2.77 -15.56 4.89
N SER A 375 3.16 -15.55 3.61
CA SER A 375 3.79 -14.38 3.01
C SER A 375 2.79 -13.24 2.82
N ALA A 376 3.27 -12.00 2.66
CA ALA A 376 2.41 -10.84 2.49
C ALA A 376 1.49 -10.97 1.25
N SER A 377 1.97 -11.55 0.15
CA SER A 377 1.13 -11.76 -1.05
C SER A 377 0.10 -12.88 -0.86
N GLU A 378 0.44 -13.94 -0.12
CA GLU A 378 -0.51 -15.01 0.23
C GLU A 378 -1.57 -14.46 1.19
N SER A 379 -1.16 -13.77 2.26
CA SER A 379 -2.07 -13.15 3.23
C SER A 379 -3.08 -12.21 2.54
N LEU A 380 -2.62 -11.41 1.57
CA LEU A 380 -3.46 -10.54 0.77
C LEU A 380 -4.46 -11.33 -0.08
N HIS A 381 -4.00 -12.38 -0.76
CA HIS A 381 -4.82 -13.25 -1.61
C HIS A 381 -5.92 -13.95 -0.82
N GLN A 382 -5.58 -14.57 0.32
CA GLN A 382 -6.53 -15.27 1.19
C GLN A 382 -7.54 -14.29 1.81
N THR A 383 -7.10 -13.09 2.16
CA THR A 383 -7.99 -12.03 2.65
C THR A 383 -9.02 -11.61 1.60
N MET A 384 -8.59 -11.36 0.37
CA MET A 384 -9.51 -11.02 -0.74
C MET A 384 -10.53 -12.15 -1.00
N LYS A 385 -10.09 -13.39 -0.93
CA LYS A 385 -10.96 -14.57 -1.05
C LYS A 385 -11.98 -14.62 0.07
N TRP A 386 -11.52 -14.50 1.32
CA TRP A 386 -12.39 -14.49 2.49
C TRP A 386 -13.45 -13.37 2.43
N MET A 387 -13.06 -12.17 2.04
CA MET A 387 -13.98 -11.03 1.91
C MET A 387 -15.13 -11.36 0.94
N ARG A 388 -14.82 -11.88 -0.26
CA ARG A 388 -15.83 -12.27 -1.25
C ARG A 388 -16.79 -13.35 -0.71
N GLU A 389 -16.26 -14.33 0.02
CA GLU A 389 -17.04 -15.45 0.57
C GLU A 389 -17.89 -15.06 1.79
N ASN A 390 -17.58 -13.92 2.45
CA ASN A 390 -18.24 -13.47 3.68
C ASN A 390 -19.08 -12.19 3.52
N GLY A 391 -19.65 -11.98 2.33
CA GLY A 391 -20.66 -10.96 2.09
C GLY A 391 -20.16 -9.61 1.61
N TYR A 392 -18.84 -9.43 1.41
CA TYR A 392 -18.27 -8.24 0.79
C TYR A 392 -18.22 -8.43 -0.72
N SER A 393 -19.38 -8.42 -1.38
CA SER A 393 -19.52 -8.76 -2.80
C SER A 393 -19.03 -7.66 -3.75
N LYS A 394 -19.01 -6.40 -3.29
CA LYS A 394 -18.58 -5.26 -4.11
C LYS A 394 -17.07 -5.21 -4.27
N VAL A 395 -16.60 -5.06 -5.51
CA VAL A 395 -15.16 -4.96 -5.82
C VAL A 395 -14.46 -3.90 -4.98
N GLY A 396 -15.13 -2.77 -4.73
CA GLY A 396 -14.64 -1.68 -3.90
C GLY A 396 -14.31 -2.07 -2.45
N GLN A 397 -14.88 -3.16 -1.93
CA GLN A 397 -14.70 -3.60 -0.55
C GLN A 397 -13.56 -4.61 -0.38
N TRP A 398 -13.29 -5.46 -1.39
CA TRP A 398 -12.32 -6.56 -1.27
C TRP A 398 -11.05 -6.41 -2.12
N ALA A 399 -11.07 -5.57 -3.17
CA ALA A 399 -9.94 -5.42 -4.08
C ALA A 399 -9.14 -4.10 -3.98
N PRO A 400 -9.33 -3.25 -2.95
CA PRO A 400 -8.67 -1.94 -2.95
C PRO A 400 -7.17 -2.02 -2.70
N PHE A 401 -6.71 -3.06 -2.01
CA PHE A 401 -5.31 -3.16 -1.61
C PHE A 401 -4.44 -3.85 -2.64
N THR A 402 -3.25 -3.31 -2.84
CA THR A 402 -2.21 -3.89 -3.68
C THR A 402 -0.88 -3.90 -2.95
N LEU A 403 -0.13 -4.99 -3.09
CA LEU A 403 1.22 -5.13 -2.56
C LEU A 403 2.22 -4.65 -3.60
N ILE A 404 3.10 -3.73 -3.21
CA ILE A 404 4.15 -3.16 -4.07
C ILE A 404 5.51 -3.50 -3.47
N GLY A 405 6.38 -4.17 -4.24
CA GLY A 405 7.73 -4.56 -3.83
C GLY A 405 7.90 -6.06 -3.71
N ASP A 406 8.67 -6.50 -2.72
CA ASP A 406 9.01 -7.90 -2.48
C ASP A 406 7.89 -8.67 -1.77
N ASN A 407 7.93 -10.01 -1.85
CA ASN A 407 7.01 -10.87 -1.11
C ASN A 407 7.65 -11.28 0.22
N VAL A 408 7.35 -10.56 1.27
CA VAL A 408 7.97 -10.74 2.59
C VAL A 408 7.22 -11.72 3.48
N THR A 409 7.98 -12.38 4.38
CA THR A 409 7.46 -13.21 5.46
C THR A 409 8.02 -12.72 6.81
N PHE A 410 7.32 -13.09 7.89
CA PHE A 410 7.71 -12.77 9.25
C PHE A 410 7.75 -14.04 10.11
N ASP A 411 8.70 -14.09 11.02
CA ASP A 411 8.72 -15.07 12.10
C ASP A 411 8.32 -14.37 13.41
N PHE A 412 7.06 -14.43 13.75
CA PHE A 412 6.52 -13.84 14.97
C PHE A 412 6.78 -14.69 16.22
N GLY A 413 7.26 -15.93 16.07
CA GLY A 413 7.59 -16.83 17.18
C GLY A 413 8.92 -16.52 17.88
N THR A 414 9.73 -15.60 17.33
CA THR A 414 11.02 -15.24 17.94
C THR A 414 10.83 -14.32 19.15
N LYS A 415 11.61 -14.57 20.23
CA LYS A 415 11.54 -13.80 21.49
C LYS A 415 11.71 -12.28 21.35
N GLY A 416 12.20 -11.79 20.20
CA GLY A 416 12.41 -10.36 19.94
C GLY A 416 11.13 -9.53 19.77
N TRP A 417 10.01 -10.11 19.36
CA TRP A 417 8.74 -9.40 19.22
C TRP A 417 8.18 -8.95 20.58
N TYR A 418 8.28 -9.78 21.59
CA TYR A 418 7.80 -9.51 22.95
C TYR A 418 8.74 -8.61 23.78
N GLN A 419 10.03 -8.54 23.47
CA GLN A 419 10.98 -7.69 24.20
C GLN A 419 10.84 -6.20 23.86
N SER A 420 10.34 -5.86 22.68
CA SER A 420 10.10 -4.46 22.27
C SER A 420 9.06 -3.76 23.14
N VAL A 421 8.09 -4.48 23.69
CA VAL A 421 7.06 -3.95 24.59
C VAL A 421 7.65 -3.43 25.91
N ILE A 422 8.68 -4.08 26.43
CA ILE A 422 9.28 -3.71 27.73
C ILE A 422 10.12 -2.44 27.62
N TYR A 423 10.78 -2.20 26.49
CA TYR A 423 11.62 -1.02 26.32
C TYR A 423 10.81 0.27 26.09
N LEU A 424 9.70 0.21 25.35
CA LEU A 424 8.84 1.40 25.10
C LEU A 424 8.08 1.83 26.37
N THR A 425 7.68 0.88 27.24
CA THR A 425 7.03 1.21 28.51
C THR A 425 7.99 1.80 29.55
N TYR A 426 9.31 1.55 29.46
CA TYR A 426 10.29 2.12 30.40
C TYR A 426 10.70 3.57 30.05
N PHE A 427 10.55 4.02 28.81
CA PHE A 427 10.90 5.38 28.42
C PHE A 427 9.74 6.39 28.54
N GLN A 428 8.50 5.94 28.75
CA GLN A 428 7.33 6.84 28.88
C GLN A 428 6.94 7.21 30.31
N PHE A 429 7.61 6.67 31.33
CA PHE A 429 7.37 7.07 32.72
C PHE A 429 8.66 7.59 33.34
N ASP A 430 8.83 8.91 33.36
CA ASP A 430 9.71 9.57 34.32
C ASP A 430 9.25 9.15 35.75
N PRO A 431 10.10 8.56 36.58
CA PRO A 431 9.71 8.17 37.92
C PRO A 431 9.53 9.43 38.74
N LEU A 432 8.30 9.75 39.12
CA LEU A 432 8.06 10.64 40.24
C LEU A 432 8.90 10.17 41.43
N PRO A 433 9.67 11.07 42.09
CA PRO A 433 10.49 10.69 43.22
C PRO A 433 9.61 10.42 44.44
N SER A 434 9.75 9.22 45.00
CA SER A 434 9.18 8.74 46.25
C SER A 434 7.99 7.74 46.14
N VAL A 435 8.25 6.49 45.80
CA VAL A 435 7.66 5.34 46.53
C VAL A 435 8.66 4.18 46.47
N ARG A 436 9.26 3.87 47.59
CA ARG A 436 10.15 2.71 47.78
C ARG A 436 9.35 1.42 47.66
N ALA A 437 9.91 0.51 46.92
CA ALA A 437 9.42 -0.85 46.57
C ALA A 437 8.87 -1.65 47.77
N PRO A 438 7.84 -2.48 47.46
CA PRO A 438 8.01 -3.91 47.57
C PRO A 438 7.38 -4.75 46.43
N PHE A 439 7.36 -4.25 45.20
CA PHE A 439 6.72 -4.99 44.10
C PHE A 439 7.68 -5.81 43.24
N LEU A 440 9.00 -5.75 43.46
CA LEU A 440 10.01 -6.45 42.68
C LEU A 440 10.23 -7.92 43.08
N MET A 441 9.59 -8.41 44.13
CA MET A 441 9.75 -9.84 44.57
C MET A 441 8.66 -10.78 44.02
N SER A 442 7.57 -10.27 43.47
CA SER A 442 6.48 -11.13 42.98
C SER A 442 6.64 -11.56 41.51
N CYS A 443 7.37 -10.79 40.69
CA CYS A 443 7.56 -11.16 39.29
C CYS A 443 8.66 -12.17 39.03
N ARG A 444 9.61 -12.41 39.99
CA ARG A 444 10.63 -13.46 39.81
C ARG A 444 10.12 -14.91 39.98
N ARG A 445 8.89 -15.08 40.50
CA ARG A 445 8.30 -16.44 40.68
C ARG A 445 7.38 -16.87 39.51
N LEU A 446 7.13 -16.01 38.55
CA LEU A 446 6.30 -16.34 37.38
C LEU A 446 7.10 -16.73 36.13
N VAL A 447 8.43 -16.61 36.18
CA VAL A 447 9.34 -16.97 35.06
C VAL A 447 9.94 -18.37 35.19
N GLU A 448 9.74 -19.05 36.33
CA GLU A 448 10.27 -20.43 36.55
C GLU A 448 9.24 -21.54 36.34
N VAL A 449 8.05 -21.25 35.81
CA VAL A 449 6.98 -22.26 35.58
C VAL A 449 6.37 -22.18 34.16
N CYS A 450 7.10 -21.63 33.18
CA CYS A 450 6.75 -21.84 31.75
C CYS A 450 8.02 -22.19 30.96
#